data_7d4cb669989f41f5cad594775641af02
#
_entry.id   7d4cb669989f41f5cad594775641af02
#
_cell.length_a   1.000
_cell.length_b   1.000
_cell.length_c   1.000
_cell.angle_alpha   90.00
_cell.angle_beta   90.00
_cell.angle_gamma   90.00
#
_symmetry.space_group_name_H-M   'P 1'
#
loop_
_entity.id
_entity.type
_entity.pdbx_description
1 polymer ?
#
loop_
_entity_poly.entity_id
_entity_poly.type
_entity_poly.pdbx_seq_one_letter_code
_entity_poly.pdbx_strand_id
1 'polypeptide(L)'
;MKTKLLLTLFICQVMAGAAHGADDVKISPDVVYGHKDGMAMTLDVYKPKKPNGAGVLFIISGGWYSRWWAPDPNAWYFKSLLEADFTLFAVRHGSSPKYKVPEMIEDLHRAVRFVRIHA
;
A
#
# COMPACT_ATOMS: atom_id res chain seq x y z
N MET A 1 -32.15 -55.95 18.72
CA MET A 1 -32.18 -54.60 18.10
C MET A 1 -30.78 -53.99 18.22
N LYS A 2 -30.10 -53.82 17.08
CA LYS A 2 -28.74 -53.26 17.08
C LYS A 2 -28.85 -51.80 16.67
N THR A 3 -28.67 -50.90 17.62
CA THR A 3 -28.66 -49.44 17.40
C THR A 3 -27.31 -49.05 16.79
N LYS A 4 -27.29 -48.65 15.54
CA LYS A 4 -26.09 -48.10 14.90
C LYS A 4 -25.96 -46.62 15.29
N LEU A 5 -24.93 -46.29 16.08
CA LEU A 5 -24.55 -44.95 16.44
C LEU A 5 -23.79 -44.35 15.24
N LEU A 6 -24.41 -43.40 14.51
CA LEU A 6 -23.75 -42.63 13.45
C LEU A 6 -22.96 -41.51 14.12
N LEU A 7 -21.63 -41.64 14.14
CA LEU A 7 -20.71 -40.60 14.57
C LEU A 7 -20.47 -39.65 13.40
N THR A 8 -21.15 -38.52 13.36
CA THR A 8 -20.92 -37.45 12.38
C THR A 8 -19.67 -36.67 12.76
N LEU A 9 -18.59 -36.92 12.06
CA LEU A 9 -17.33 -36.19 12.24
C LEU A 9 -17.47 -34.82 11.56
N PHE A 10 -17.64 -33.77 12.35
CA PHE A 10 -17.65 -32.38 11.88
C PHE A 10 -16.19 -31.94 11.65
N ILE A 11 -15.71 -31.99 10.40
CA ILE A 11 -14.40 -31.49 10.02
C ILE A 11 -14.50 -29.96 9.95
N CYS A 12 -14.05 -29.30 11.02
CA CYS A 12 -13.83 -27.87 11.03
C CYS A 12 -12.61 -27.56 10.14
N GLN A 13 -12.84 -27.19 8.88
CA GLN A 13 -11.77 -26.66 8.01
C GLN A 13 -11.38 -25.28 8.53
N VAL A 14 -10.30 -25.24 9.30
CA VAL A 14 -9.62 -23.98 9.62
C VAL A 14 -8.98 -23.49 8.31
N MET A 15 -9.58 -22.47 7.72
CA MET A 15 -8.97 -21.70 6.64
C MET A 15 -7.74 -21.00 7.24
N ALA A 16 -6.59 -21.64 7.13
CA ALA A 16 -5.31 -21.01 7.42
C ALA A 16 -5.09 -19.93 6.35
N GLY A 17 -5.48 -18.71 6.65
CA GLY A 17 -5.04 -17.55 5.89
C GLY A 17 -3.52 -17.51 5.98
N ALA A 18 -2.83 -17.70 4.87
CA ALA A 18 -1.38 -17.57 4.82
C ALA A 18 -1.05 -16.11 5.18
N ALA A 19 -0.49 -15.90 6.37
CA ALA A 19 0.07 -14.61 6.74
C ALA A 19 1.26 -14.35 5.80
N HIS A 20 1.10 -13.41 4.87
CA HIS A 20 2.18 -12.97 4.01
C HIS A 20 3.17 -12.20 4.87
N GLY A 21 4.37 -12.75 5.03
CA GLY A 21 5.47 -12.09 5.73
C GLY A 21 6.05 -10.94 4.90
N ALA A 22 6.84 -10.08 5.54
CA ALA A 22 7.55 -8.96 4.90
C ALA A 22 8.41 -9.38 3.69
N ASP A 23 8.85 -10.63 3.66
CA ASP A 23 9.68 -11.20 2.59
C ASP A 23 8.92 -11.40 1.25
N ASP A 24 7.60 -11.28 1.26
CA ASP A 24 6.76 -11.44 0.07
C ASP A 24 6.39 -10.11 -0.61
N VAL A 25 6.95 -8.99 -0.14
CA VAL A 25 6.67 -7.65 -0.69
C VAL A 25 7.93 -7.06 -1.34
N LYS A 26 7.87 -6.81 -2.64
CA LYS A 26 8.92 -6.05 -3.35
C LYS A 26 8.71 -4.57 -3.13
N ILE A 27 9.74 -3.87 -2.64
CA ILE A 27 9.72 -2.43 -2.45
C ILE A 27 10.57 -1.75 -3.52
N SER A 28 10.01 -0.73 -4.18
CA SER A 28 10.74 0.21 -5.03
C SER A 28 10.64 1.59 -4.38
N PRO A 29 11.70 2.02 -3.66
CA PRO A 29 11.69 3.31 -2.98
C PRO A 29 11.96 4.46 -3.94
N ASP A 30 11.54 5.65 -3.55
CA ASP A 30 11.87 6.93 -4.18
C ASP A 30 11.64 6.99 -5.70
N VAL A 31 10.58 6.35 -6.18
CA VAL A 31 10.16 6.44 -7.59
C VAL A 31 9.72 7.87 -7.89
N VAL A 32 10.38 8.53 -8.83
CA VAL A 32 10.08 9.92 -9.21
C VAL A 32 8.82 9.97 -10.06
N TYR A 33 7.77 10.63 -9.58
CA TYR A 33 6.54 10.85 -10.34
C TYR A 33 6.42 12.26 -10.95
N GLY A 34 7.35 13.14 -10.65
CA GLY A 34 7.41 14.49 -11.18
C GLY A 34 8.50 15.35 -10.53
N HIS A 35 8.59 16.58 -10.98
CA HIS A 35 9.52 17.58 -10.42
C HIS A 35 8.77 18.86 -10.09
N LYS A 36 9.20 19.55 -9.03
CA LYS A 36 8.65 20.82 -8.57
C LYS A 36 9.76 21.65 -7.94
N ASP A 37 9.95 22.89 -8.43
CA ASP A 37 10.97 23.81 -7.94
C ASP A 37 12.37 23.19 -7.85
N GLY A 38 12.76 22.40 -8.86
CA GLY A 38 14.05 21.71 -8.90
C GLY A 38 14.16 20.47 -8.00
N MET A 39 13.09 20.08 -7.31
CA MET A 39 13.05 18.89 -6.46
C MET A 39 12.32 17.74 -7.15
N ALA A 40 12.79 16.51 -6.93
CA ALA A 40 12.05 15.32 -7.31
C ALA A 40 10.88 15.09 -6.35
N MET A 41 9.69 14.85 -6.91
CA MET A 41 8.51 14.41 -6.18
C MET A 41 8.46 12.89 -6.26
N THR A 42 8.45 12.23 -5.10
CA THR A 42 8.64 10.77 -5.05
C THR A 42 7.49 10.04 -4.40
N LEU A 43 7.37 8.77 -4.75
CA LEU A 43 6.53 7.79 -4.08
C LEU A 43 7.29 6.48 -3.89
N ASP A 44 6.87 5.68 -2.91
CA ASP A 44 7.36 4.31 -2.78
C ASP A 44 6.31 3.33 -3.28
N VAL A 45 6.76 2.28 -3.98
CA VAL A 45 5.87 1.20 -4.45
C VAL A 45 6.10 -0.04 -3.62
N TYR A 46 5.03 -0.57 -3.03
CA TYR A 46 5.02 -1.86 -2.32
C TYR A 46 4.18 -2.83 -3.13
N LYS A 47 4.82 -3.81 -3.74
CA LYS A 47 4.16 -4.77 -4.61
C LYS A 47 4.20 -6.15 -3.97
N PRO A 48 3.06 -6.73 -3.56
CA PRO A 48 2.99 -8.12 -3.10
C PRO A 48 3.42 -9.08 -4.21
N LYS A 49 3.86 -10.28 -3.82
CA LYS A 49 4.29 -11.31 -4.76
C LYS A 49 3.18 -11.74 -5.72
N LYS A 50 1.92 -11.71 -5.25
CA LYS A 50 0.72 -12.05 -6.03
C LYS A 50 -0.30 -10.91 -5.95
N PRO A 51 -0.07 -9.78 -6.64
CA PRO A 51 -0.97 -8.64 -6.55
C PRO A 51 -2.37 -8.99 -7.08
N ASN A 52 -3.40 -8.47 -6.43
CA ASN A 52 -4.80 -8.67 -6.80
C ASN A 52 -5.25 -7.82 -8.01
N GLY A 53 -4.36 -7.03 -8.60
CA GLY A 53 -4.62 -6.15 -9.74
C GLY A 53 -5.16 -4.76 -9.36
N ALA A 54 -5.40 -4.50 -8.08
CA ALA A 54 -5.82 -3.18 -7.62
C ALA A 54 -4.67 -2.43 -6.92
N GLY A 55 -4.62 -1.12 -7.13
CA GLY A 55 -3.65 -0.21 -6.51
C GLY A 55 -4.31 0.73 -5.50
N VAL A 56 -3.62 1.00 -4.41
CA VAL A 56 -4.02 1.98 -3.40
C VAL A 56 -2.98 3.08 -3.33
N LEU A 57 -3.38 4.33 -3.55
CA LEU A 57 -2.54 5.49 -3.26
C LEU A 57 -2.69 5.84 -1.79
N PHE A 58 -1.62 5.67 -1.04
CA PHE A 58 -1.53 6.08 0.36
C PHE A 58 -0.79 7.41 0.44
N ILE A 59 -1.46 8.44 0.94
CA ILE A 59 -0.88 9.78 1.01
C ILE A 59 -0.10 9.91 2.31
N ILE A 60 1.22 10.06 2.18
CA ILE A 60 2.10 10.34 3.30
C ILE A 60 1.92 11.79 3.72
N SER A 61 1.05 12.04 4.70
CA SER A 61 0.72 13.39 5.15
C SER A 61 0.26 13.41 6.60
N GLY A 62 0.48 14.54 7.28
CA GLY A 62 -0.07 14.86 8.58
C GLY A 62 -0.08 16.38 8.73
N GLY A 63 -1.30 17.00 8.86
CA GLY A 63 -1.43 18.46 8.94
C GLY A 63 -0.85 19.21 7.74
N TRP A 64 -1.01 18.66 6.54
CA TRP A 64 -0.42 19.19 5.29
C TRP A 64 1.10 19.17 5.26
N TYR A 65 1.70 18.25 6.04
CA TYR A 65 3.13 18.04 6.09
C TYR A 65 3.45 16.63 5.62
N SER A 66 4.20 16.49 4.54
CA SER A 66 4.67 15.22 4.01
C SER A 66 6.13 15.02 4.37
N ARG A 67 6.48 13.83 4.86
CA ARG A 67 7.84 13.49 5.31
C ARG A 67 8.36 12.27 4.59
N TRP A 68 9.67 12.20 4.48
CA TRP A 68 10.35 10.97 4.11
C TRP A 68 10.68 10.15 5.36
N TRP A 69 10.49 8.87 5.27
CA TRP A 69 11.03 7.86 6.18
C TRP A 69 11.37 6.60 5.40
N ALA A 70 12.24 5.74 5.95
CA ALA A 70 12.62 4.49 5.31
C ALA A 70 11.37 3.61 5.08
N PRO A 71 11.20 3.04 3.88
CA PRO A 71 10.10 2.14 3.61
C PRO A 71 10.06 0.95 4.55
N ASP A 72 8.90 0.69 5.15
CA ASP A 72 8.65 -0.45 6.03
C ASP A 72 7.35 -1.17 5.63
N PRO A 73 7.43 -2.40 5.11
CA PRO A 73 6.24 -3.16 4.71
C PRO A 73 5.43 -3.66 5.92
N ASN A 74 6.03 -3.67 7.12
CA ASN A 74 5.38 -4.06 8.37
C ASN A 74 4.69 -2.91 9.09
N ALA A 75 4.78 -1.69 8.55
CA ALA A 75 4.09 -0.55 9.13
C ALA A 75 2.61 -0.90 9.30
N TRP A 76 2.09 -0.69 10.52
CA TRP A 76 0.74 -1.11 10.91
C TRP A 76 -0.36 -0.63 9.95
N TYR A 77 -0.19 0.54 9.36
CA TYR A 77 -1.13 1.14 8.39
C TYR A 77 -1.04 0.54 6.98
N PHE A 78 0.01 -0.21 6.65
CA PHE A 78 0.16 -0.90 5.37
C PHE A 78 -0.21 -2.37 5.44
N LYS A 79 -0.01 -2.98 6.61
CA LYS A 79 -0.07 -4.42 6.80
C LYS A 79 -1.35 -5.05 6.23
N SER A 80 -2.51 -4.57 6.63
CA SER A 80 -3.79 -5.13 6.18
C SER A 80 -4.03 -5.02 4.68
N LEU A 81 -3.53 -3.95 4.04
CA LEU A 81 -3.65 -3.76 2.61
C LEU A 81 -2.70 -4.70 1.83
N LEU A 82 -1.47 -4.86 2.32
CA LEU A 82 -0.50 -5.78 1.72
C LEU A 82 -0.90 -7.25 1.90
N GLU A 83 -1.47 -7.61 3.05
CA GLU A 83 -2.04 -8.94 3.30
C GLU A 83 -3.25 -9.25 2.42
N ALA A 84 -3.97 -8.23 1.95
CA ALA A 84 -5.05 -8.34 0.97
C ALA A 84 -4.56 -8.23 -0.50
N ASP A 85 -3.25 -8.33 -0.71
CA ASP A 85 -2.59 -8.33 -2.02
C ASP A 85 -2.76 -7.04 -2.86
N PHE A 86 -3.07 -5.90 -2.22
CA PHE A 86 -3.07 -4.61 -2.91
C PHE A 86 -1.64 -4.13 -3.18
N THR A 87 -1.41 -3.56 -4.38
CA THR A 87 -0.20 -2.77 -4.62
C THR A 87 -0.36 -1.38 -4.00
N LEU A 88 0.58 -0.97 -3.14
CA LEU A 88 0.54 0.34 -2.50
C LEU A 88 1.50 1.32 -3.17
N PHE A 89 1.05 2.55 -3.31
CA PHE A 89 1.82 3.68 -3.78
C PHE A 89 1.81 4.74 -2.66
N ALA A 90 2.90 4.79 -1.87
CA ALA A 90 3.04 5.72 -0.76
C ALA A 90 3.55 7.06 -1.29
N VAL A 91 2.64 8.00 -1.51
CA VAL A 91 2.88 9.26 -2.23
C VAL A 91 3.26 10.38 -1.27
N ARG A 92 4.33 11.09 -1.57
CA ARG A 92 4.74 12.32 -0.90
C ARG A 92 4.33 13.53 -1.74
N HIS A 93 3.89 14.59 -1.10
CA HIS A 93 3.52 15.87 -1.73
C HIS A 93 4.35 17.02 -1.16
N GLY A 94 4.27 18.20 -1.76
CA GLY A 94 4.87 19.40 -1.20
C GLY A 94 4.29 19.73 0.18
N SER A 95 5.12 20.27 1.08
CA SER A 95 4.74 20.49 2.48
C SER A 95 4.50 21.96 2.78
N SER A 96 3.56 22.23 3.70
CA SER A 96 3.38 23.54 4.33
C SER A 96 4.65 23.90 5.16
N PRO A 97 5.02 25.16 5.33
CA PRO A 97 4.37 26.35 4.77
C PRO A 97 4.85 26.74 3.36
N LYS A 98 5.85 26.01 2.80
CA LYS A 98 6.40 26.36 1.48
C LYS A 98 5.35 26.29 0.35
N TYR A 99 4.48 25.29 0.39
CA TYR A 99 3.41 25.09 -0.59
C TYR A 99 2.05 25.29 0.05
N LYS A 100 1.10 25.75 -0.75
CA LYS A 100 -0.31 25.88 -0.37
C LYS A 100 -1.09 24.60 -0.70
N VAL A 101 -2.23 24.40 -0.06
CA VAL A 101 -3.08 23.21 -0.25
C VAL A 101 -3.44 22.94 -1.73
N PRO A 102 -3.82 23.93 -2.56
CA PRO A 102 -4.09 23.68 -3.97
C PRO A 102 -2.89 23.08 -4.72
N GLU A 103 -1.68 23.55 -4.44
CA GLU A 103 -0.44 23.03 -5.06
C GLU A 103 -0.15 21.58 -4.62
N MET A 104 -0.45 21.23 -3.36
CA MET A 104 -0.32 19.86 -2.86
C MET A 104 -1.32 18.92 -3.52
N ILE A 105 -2.54 19.39 -3.77
CA ILE A 105 -3.56 18.63 -4.51
C ILE A 105 -3.13 18.37 -5.94
N GLU A 106 -2.49 19.33 -6.59
CA GLU A 106 -1.91 19.14 -7.94
C GLU A 106 -0.81 18.07 -7.94
N ASP A 107 0.04 18.02 -6.90
CA ASP A 107 1.05 16.98 -6.74
C ASP A 107 0.38 15.60 -6.68
N LEU A 108 -0.69 15.45 -5.91
CA LEU A 108 -1.43 14.19 -5.80
C LEU A 108 -2.11 13.79 -7.13
N HIS A 109 -2.70 14.74 -7.85
CA HIS A 109 -3.25 14.49 -9.19
C HIS A 109 -2.16 14.03 -10.18
N ARG A 110 -0.95 14.59 -10.07
CA ARG A 110 0.21 14.17 -10.87
C ARG A 110 0.61 12.73 -10.54
N ALA A 111 0.67 12.38 -9.25
CA ALA A 111 0.96 11.02 -8.80
C ALA A 111 -0.08 10.02 -9.30
N VAL A 112 -1.38 10.34 -9.23
CA VAL A 112 -2.46 9.51 -9.79
C VAL A 112 -2.27 9.26 -11.28
N ARG A 113 -1.99 10.31 -12.06
CA ARG A 113 -1.73 10.16 -13.50
C ARG A 113 -0.51 9.29 -13.78
N PHE A 114 0.57 9.50 -13.02
CA PHE A 114 1.78 8.71 -13.14
C PHE A 114 1.50 7.23 -12.90
N VAL A 115 0.82 6.89 -11.81
CA VAL A 115 0.47 5.50 -11.48
C VAL A 115 -0.40 4.88 -12.57
N ARG A 116 -1.41 5.59 -13.10
CA ARG A 116 -2.28 5.08 -14.17
C ARG A 116 -1.55 4.76 -15.48
N ILE A 117 -0.42 5.41 -15.73
CA ILE A 117 0.36 5.21 -16.96
C ILE A 117 1.39 4.10 -16.79
N HIS A 118 1.92 3.90 -15.58
CA HIS A 118 3.10 3.06 -15.33
C HIS A 118 2.84 1.81 -14.46
N ALA A 119 1.65 1.66 -13.87
CA ALA A 119 1.31 0.53 -13.00
C ALA A 119 0.75 -0.69 -13.76
#